data_9534c252ee31bfc81bcbbb9d434b5fe9
#
_entry.id   9534c252ee31bfc81bcbbb9d434b5fe9
#
_cell.length_a   1.000
_cell.length_b   1.000
_cell.length_c   1.000
_cell.angle_alpha   90.00
_cell.angle_beta   90.00
_cell.angle_gamma   90.00
#
_symmetry.space_group_name_H-M   'P 1'
#
loop_
_entity.id
_entity.type
_entity.pdbx_description
1 polymer ?
#
loop_
_entity_poly.entity_id
_entity_poly.type
_entity_poly.pdbx_seq_one_letter_code
_entity_poly.pdbx_strand_id
1 'polypeptide(L)'
;MLVTNGMSTILVVFHPYYRDSFQFETHPEELIDGRTTIPIAFTEIPGRRTPAALALRGREYPLYLQGTAWLDKQSGEVVKMDASLLHEMSDVGLRSLSIHVEYRATQLGAGTPQVMMPALAVVDVATPRQHWRNTHFFGNYQSFSATVEQEPGVKVHNTGTNSDQQPVVRPALDGNMGRE
;
A
#
# COMPACT_ATOMS: atom_id res chain seq x y z
N MET A 1 -5.72 -7.05 -20.67
CA MET A 1 -6.40 -7.01 -19.37
C MET A 1 -5.52 -6.23 -18.41
N LEU A 2 -6.05 -5.20 -17.78
CA LEU A 2 -5.35 -4.45 -16.72
C LEU A 2 -5.72 -5.06 -15.38
N VAL A 3 -4.73 -5.40 -14.58
CA VAL A 3 -4.91 -5.89 -13.21
C VAL A 3 -4.51 -4.77 -12.26
N THR A 4 -5.42 -4.38 -11.36
CA THR A 4 -5.17 -3.39 -10.32
C THR A 4 -5.11 -4.12 -8.97
N ASN A 5 -3.94 -4.09 -8.33
CA ASN A 5 -3.72 -4.69 -7.03
C ASN A 5 -3.37 -3.62 -6.00
N GLY A 6 -3.75 -3.85 -4.74
CA GLY A 6 -3.31 -3.02 -3.62
C GLY A 6 -3.92 -1.62 -3.55
N MET A 7 -4.91 -1.28 -4.39
CA MET A 7 -5.50 0.06 -4.39
C MET A 7 -6.26 0.38 -3.10
N SER A 8 -6.73 -0.62 -2.37
CA SER A 8 -7.31 -0.45 -1.03
C SER A 8 -6.27 -0.06 0.03
N THR A 9 -4.98 -0.25 -0.26
CA THR A 9 -3.86 0.10 0.63
C THR A 9 -3.26 1.47 0.30
N ILE A 10 -3.95 2.31 -0.48
CA ILE A 10 -3.47 3.65 -0.85
C ILE A 10 -3.17 4.53 0.38
N LEU A 11 -3.70 4.18 1.56
CA LEU A 11 -3.34 4.81 2.84
C LEU A 11 -1.84 4.82 3.13
N VAL A 12 -1.05 4.02 2.41
CA VAL A 12 0.41 4.00 2.52
C VAL A 12 1.05 5.36 2.21
N VAL A 13 0.35 6.28 1.53
CA VAL A 13 0.81 7.67 1.33
C VAL A 13 1.03 8.41 2.66
N PHE A 14 0.32 8.01 3.73
CA PHE A 14 0.51 8.55 5.08
C PHE A 14 1.57 7.81 5.91
N HIS A 15 2.16 6.76 5.36
CA HIS A 15 3.20 6.01 6.08
C HIS A 15 4.45 6.89 6.26
N PRO A 16 5.08 6.93 7.45
CA PRO A 16 6.24 7.78 7.74
C PRO A 16 7.37 7.65 6.72
N TYR A 17 7.55 6.47 6.13
CA TYR A 17 8.54 6.18 5.10
C TYR A 17 8.39 7.02 3.83
N TYR A 18 7.15 7.47 3.51
CA TYR A 18 6.85 8.27 2.32
C TYR A 18 6.59 9.74 2.65
N ARG A 19 6.64 10.14 3.92
CA ARG A 19 6.28 11.49 4.37
C ARG A 19 6.93 12.60 3.55
N ASP A 20 8.24 12.46 3.28
CA ASP A 20 9.01 13.47 2.55
C ASP A 20 8.78 13.42 1.03
N SER A 21 7.97 12.48 0.57
CA SER A 21 7.59 12.33 -0.85
C SER A 21 6.30 13.06 -1.20
N PHE A 22 5.58 13.58 -0.20
CA PHE A 22 4.30 14.25 -0.38
C PHE A 22 4.27 15.64 0.24
N GLN A 23 3.49 16.50 -0.37
CA GLN A 23 2.99 17.73 0.23
C GLN A 23 1.57 17.50 0.72
N PHE A 24 1.24 17.96 1.92
CA PHE A 24 -0.08 17.83 2.52
C PHE A 24 -0.66 19.20 2.84
N GLU A 25 -1.96 19.35 2.57
CA GLU A 25 -2.72 20.56 2.86
C GLU A 25 -4.04 20.19 3.53
N THR A 26 -4.38 20.87 4.62
CA THR A 26 -5.63 20.65 5.35
C THR A 26 -6.69 21.63 4.85
N HIS A 27 -7.89 21.13 4.54
CA HIS A 27 -9.02 21.92 4.10
C HIS A 27 -10.08 22.08 5.21
N PRO A 28 -11.05 23.01 5.03
CA PRO A 28 -12.18 23.18 5.95
C PRO A 28 -12.95 21.88 6.17
N GLU A 29 -13.49 21.73 7.37
CA GLU A 29 -14.27 20.56 7.75
C GLU A 29 -15.48 20.35 6.84
N GLU A 30 -15.77 19.08 6.53
CA GLU A 30 -16.89 18.63 5.73
C GLU A 30 -17.70 17.55 6.47
N LEU A 31 -18.98 17.45 6.16
CA LEU A 31 -19.83 16.39 6.69
C LEU A 31 -19.95 15.25 5.66
N ILE A 32 -19.49 14.05 6.02
CA ILE A 32 -19.62 12.83 5.21
C ILE A 32 -20.36 11.78 6.04
N ASP A 33 -21.50 11.30 5.54
CA ASP A 33 -22.33 10.27 6.18
C ASP A 33 -22.62 10.55 7.67
N GLY A 34 -22.87 11.84 8.00
CA GLY A 34 -23.14 12.28 9.37
C GLY A 34 -21.91 12.42 10.27
N ARG A 35 -20.70 12.23 9.74
CA ARG A 35 -19.43 12.41 10.45
C ARG A 35 -18.78 13.73 10.05
N THR A 36 -18.32 14.50 11.00
CA THR A 36 -17.47 15.65 10.73
C THR A 36 -16.09 15.15 10.36
N THR A 37 -15.63 15.49 9.15
CA THR A 37 -14.35 15.06 8.61
C THR A 37 -13.44 16.25 8.32
N ILE A 38 -12.13 15.99 8.35
CA ILE A 38 -11.11 16.94 7.97
C ILE A 38 -10.50 16.42 6.65
N PRO A 39 -10.75 17.10 5.51
CA PRO A 39 -10.10 16.75 4.26
C PRO A 39 -8.63 17.13 4.32
N ILE A 40 -7.77 16.19 3.96
CA ILE A 40 -6.32 16.39 3.78
C ILE A 40 -5.98 16.11 2.33
N ALA A 41 -5.69 17.17 1.57
CA ALA A 41 -5.15 17.03 0.24
C ALA A 41 -3.70 16.56 0.31
N PHE A 42 -3.29 15.74 -0.63
CA PHE A 42 -1.91 15.31 -0.80
C PHE A 42 -1.49 15.39 -2.26
N THR A 43 -0.24 15.76 -2.48
CA THR A 43 0.36 15.80 -3.82
C THR A 43 1.76 15.22 -3.74
N GLU A 44 2.04 14.23 -4.56
CA GLU A 44 3.35 13.60 -4.64
C GLU A 44 4.37 14.50 -5.32
N ILE A 45 5.58 14.52 -4.80
CA ILE A 45 6.70 15.31 -5.35
C ILE A 45 7.44 14.43 -6.36
N PRO A 46 7.42 14.77 -7.67
CA PRO A 46 8.12 14.00 -8.70
C PRO A 46 9.61 13.84 -8.39
N GLY A 47 10.15 12.65 -8.67
CA GLY A 47 11.54 12.32 -8.41
C GLY A 47 11.82 11.85 -6.98
N ARG A 48 10.82 11.88 -6.10
CA ARG A 48 10.88 11.25 -4.79
C ARG A 48 10.42 9.79 -4.86
N ARG A 49 10.56 9.08 -3.75
CA ARG A 49 10.10 7.70 -3.63
C ARG A 49 8.59 7.63 -3.69
N THR A 50 8.05 6.80 -4.59
CA THR A 50 6.61 6.61 -4.74
C THR A 50 6.14 5.28 -4.16
N PRO A 51 4.94 5.22 -3.55
CA PRO A 51 4.31 3.96 -3.13
C PRO A 51 3.62 3.22 -4.29
N ALA A 52 3.46 3.84 -5.45
CA ALA A 52 2.70 3.30 -6.56
C ALA A 52 3.54 3.19 -7.84
N ALA A 53 3.36 2.10 -8.58
CA ALA A 53 4.02 1.91 -9.86
C ALA A 53 3.11 1.18 -10.87
N LEU A 54 3.30 1.50 -12.13
CA LEU A 54 2.74 0.77 -13.26
C LEU A 54 3.77 -0.26 -13.74
N ALA A 55 3.45 -1.55 -13.61
CA ALA A 55 4.27 -2.61 -14.21
C ALA A 55 3.83 -2.84 -15.66
N LEU A 56 4.71 -2.59 -16.62
CA LEU A 56 4.45 -2.79 -18.03
C LEU A 56 5.66 -3.43 -18.70
N ARG A 57 5.45 -4.60 -19.34
CA ARG A 57 6.50 -5.35 -20.07
C ARG A 57 7.78 -5.58 -19.26
N GLY A 58 7.62 -5.93 -17.99
CA GLY A 58 8.74 -6.20 -17.08
C GLY A 58 9.51 -4.96 -16.59
N ARG A 59 8.96 -3.76 -16.83
CA ARG A 59 9.48 -2.49 -16.30
C ARG A 59 8.46 -1.87 -15.37
N GLU A 60 8.94 -1.18 -14.34
CA GLU A 60 8.11 -0.41 -13.42
C GLU A 60 8.27 1.08 -13.73
N TYR A 61 7.14 1.76 -13.81
CA TYR A 61 7.04 3.18 -14.03
C TYR A 61 6.39 3.81 -12.80
N PRO A 62 7.05 4.76 -12.11
CA PRO A 62 6.47 5.42 -10.94
C PRO A 62 5.16 6.13 -11.31
N LEU A 63 4.12 5.90 -10.52
CA LEU A 63 2.83 6.59 -10.63
C LEU A 63 2.81 7.70 -9.59
N TYR A 64 3.02 8.93 -10.01
CA TYR A 64 2.88 10.08 -9.12
C TYR A 64 1.41 10.43 -8.94
N LEU A 65 0.96 10.48 -7.70
CA LEU A 65 -0.44 10.64 -7.34
C LEU A 65 -0.68 11.98 -6.64
N GLN A 66 -1.90 12.47 -6.78
CA GLN A 66 -2.50 13.54 -5.98
C GLN A 66 -3.89 13.12 -5.55
N GLY A 67 -4.40 13.71 -4.48
CA GLY A 67 -5.73 13.35 -4.02
C GLY A 67 -6.14 14.02 -2.72
N THR A 68 -7.22 13.49 -2.13
CA THR A 68 -7.74 13.93 -0.84
C THR A 68 -8.15 12.72 -0.03
N ALA A 69 -7.78 12.72 1.25
CA ALA A 69 -8.28 11.79 2.24
C ALA A 69 -9.14 12.56 3.26
N TRP A 70 -10.29 12.00 3.59
CA TRP A 70 -11.19 12.55 4.61
C TRP A 70 -11.01 11.77 5.90
N LEU A 71 -10.53 12.44 6.92
CA LEU A 71 -10.28 11.87 8.24
C LEU A 71 -11.44 12.23 9.16
N ASP A 72 -12.03 11.25 9.84
CA ASP A 72 -12.98 11.49 10.92
C ASP A 72 -12.31 12.35 11.99
N LYS A 73 -12.91 13.50 12.31
CA LYS A 73 -12.34 14.47 13.25
C LYS A 73 -12.18 13.90 14.66
N GLN A 74 -13.03 12.96 15.04
CA GLN A 74 -13.04 12.40 16.39
C GLN A 74 -12.04 11.27 16.55
N SER A 75 -12.00 10.34 15.59
CA SER A 75 -11.11 9.16 15.67
C SER A 75 -9.75 9.35 14.97
N GLY A 76 -9.68 10.29 14.03
CA GLY A 76 -8.51 10.46 13.16
C GLY A 76 -8.39 9.38 12.07
N GLU A 77 -9.35 8.47 11.97
CA GLU A 77 -9.34 7.40 10.96
C GLU A 77 -9.83 7.92 9.60
N VAL A 78 -9.27 7.39 8.52
CA VAL A 78 -9.72 7.72 7.17
C VAL A 78 -11.04 7.04 6.87
N VAL A 79 -12.03 7.82 6.43
CA VAL A 79 -13.37 7.33 6.04
C VAL A 79 -13.52 7.22 4.54
N LYS A 80 -12.80 8.05 3.79
CA LYS A 80 -12.83 8.09 2.32
C LYS A 80 -11.50 8.59 1.79
N MET A 81 -11.13 8.14 0.61
CA MET A 81 -9.94 8.62 -0.09
C MET A 81 -10.17 8.64 -1.60
N ASP A 82 -9.86 9.76 -2.23
CA ASP A 82 -9.83 9.93 -3.66
C ASP A 82 -8.39 10.25 -4.09
N ALA A 83 -7.92 9.59 -5.13
CA ALA A 83 -6.62 9.87 -5.71
C ALA A 83 -6.68 9.84 -7.24
N SER A 84 -5.79 10.55 -7.86
CA SER A 84 -5.63 10.56 -9.33
C SER A 84 -4.17 10.68 -9.71
N LEU A 85 -3.89 10.34 -10.95
CA LEU A 85 -2.57 10.55 -11.53
C LEU A 85 -2.26 12.05 -11.55
N LEU A 86 -1.08 12.43 -11.09
CA LEU A 86 -0.64 13.83 -11.06
C LEU A 86 -0.46 14.41 -12.47
N HIS A 87 0.09 13.59 -13.39
CA HIS A 87 0.30 13.95 -14.79
C HIS A 87 0.04 12.75 -15.70
N GLU A 88 -0.44 13.03 -16.92
CA GLU A 88 -0.55 12.03 -17.97
C GLU A 88 0.82 11.39 -18.27
N MET A 89 0.83 10.07 -18.49
CA MET A 89 2.03 9.30 -18.84
C MET A 89 1.90 8.82 -20.30
N SER A 90 2.00 9.75 -21.24
CA SER A 90 1.78 9.51 -22.68
C SER A 90 2.80 8.55 -23.28
N ASP A 91 4.02 8.48 -22.73
CA ASP A 91 5.11 7.57 -23.12
C ASP A 91 4.77 6.09 -22.91
N VAL A 92 3.96 5.79 -21.93
CA VAL A 92 3.44 4.44 -21.65
C VAL A 92 1.96 4.28 -22.04
N GLY A 93 1.34 5.32 -22.61
CA GLY A 93 -0.04 5.32 -23.07
C GLY A 93 -1.07 5.40 -21.94
N LEU A 94 -0.70 5.86 -20.76
CA LEU A 94 -1.63 6.09 -19.65
C LEU A 94 -2.09 7.55 -19.65
N ARG A 95 -3.38 7.78 -19.99
CA ARG A 95 -3.96 9.12 -20.04
C ARG A 95 -4.45 9.58 -18.67
N SER A 96 -5.16 8.71 -17.96
CA SER A 96 -5.64 9.01 -16.63
C SER A 96 -5.73 7.74 -15.77
N LEU A 97 -5.57 7.93 -14.48
CA LEU A 97 -5.85 6.96 -13.43
C LEU A 97 -6.58 7.71 -12.32
N SER A 98 -7.72 7.21 -11.88
CA SER A 98 -8.36 7.66 -10.64
C SER A 98 -8.72 6.48 -9.76
N ILE A 99 -8.65 6.71 -8.46
CA ILE A 99 -8.87 5.74 -7.41
C ILE A 99 -9.81 6.36 -6.41
N HIS A 100 -10.87 5.64 -6.09
CA HIS A 100 -11.83 6.01 -5.04
C HIS A 100 -11.90 4.87 -4.05
N VAL A 101 -11.71 5.13 -2.76
CA VAL A 101 -11.79 4.13 -1.70
C VAL A 101 -12.69 4.63 -0.58
N GLU A 102 -13.67 3.81 -0.23
CA GLU A 102 -14.52 4.01 0.95
C GLU A 102 -14.10 3.04 2.04
N TYR A 103 -14.05 3.55 3.26
CA TYR A 103 -13.76 2.77 4.47
C TYR A 103 -15.00 2.67 5.33
N ARG A 104 -15.16 1.54 6.02
CA ARG A 104 -16.31 1.29 6.90
C ARG A 104 -15.82 0.72 8.22
N ALA A 105 -16.45 1.16 9.31
CA ALA A 105 -16.22 0.61 10.63
C ALA A 105 -16.56 -0.88 10.63
N THR A 106 -15.59 -1.70 10.98
CA THR A 106 -15.66 -3.17 10.94
C THR A 106 -15.16 -3.72 12.26
N GLN A 107 -15.90 -4.65 12.83
CA GLN A 107 -15.51 -5.38 14.02
C GLN A 107 -14.83 -6.70 13.61
N LEU A 108 -13.57 -6.88 13.99
CA LEU A 108 -12.75 -8.04 13.56
C LEU A 108 -12.93 -9.29 14.44
N GLY A 109 -13.65 -9.17 15.53
CA GLY A 109 -13.97 -10.27 16.45
C GLY A 109 -14.90 -9.83 17.57
N ALA A 110 -15.51 -10.77 18.27
CA ALA A 110 -16.39 -10.45 19.37
C ALA A 110 -15.62 -9.69 20.49
N GLY A 111 -16.14 -8.49 20.88
CA GLY A 111 -15.52 -7.67 21.90
C GLY A 111 -14.31 -6.84 21.46
N THR A 112 -13.88 -6.92 20.20
CA THR A 112 -12.81 -6.06 19.69
C THR A 112 -13.35 -4.67 19.32
N PRO A 113 -12.52 -3.61 19.43
CA PRO A 113 -12.88 -2.29 18.91
C PRO A 113 -13.19 -2.35 17.41
N GLN A 114 -14.06 -1.46 16.94
CA GLN A 114 -14.25 -1.25 15.51
C GLN A 114 -13.02 -0.53 14.94
N VAL A 115 -12.61 -0.92 13.75
CA VAL A 115 -11.54 -0.28 12.97
C VAL A 115 -12.05 0.03 11.57
N MET A 116 -11.56 1.11 10.96
CA MET A 116 -11.93 1.46 9.60
C MET A 116 -11.19 0.54 8.61
N MET A 117 -11.96 -0.24 7.87
CA MET A 117 -11.46 -1.17 6.85
C MET A 117 -12.00 -0.79 5.47
N PRO A 118 -11.25 -1.01 4.37
CA PRO A 118 -11.76 -0.79 3.02
C PRO A 118 -13.07 -1.53 2.81
N ALA A 119 -14.10 -0.87 2.28
CA ALA A 119 -15.38 -1.48 1.94
C ALA A 119 -15.59 -1.54 0.43
N LEU A 120 -15.15 -0.49 -0.25
CA LEU A 120 -15.24 -0.33 -1.69
C LEU A 120 -13.95 0.30 -2.20
N ALA A 121 -13.44 -0.19 -3.34
CA ALA A 121 -12.46 0.54 -4.13
C ALA A 121 -12.88 0.52 -5.60
N VAL A 122 -12.88 1.70 -6.23
CA VAL A 122 -13.13 1.88 -7.65
C VAL A 122 -11.87 2.44 -8.29
N VAL A 123 -11.40 1.79 -9.33
CA VAL A 123 -10.23 2.22 -10.09
C VAL A 123 -10.63 2.42 -11.53
N ASP A 124 -10.54 3.65 -12.01
CA ASP A 124 -10.76 4.05 -13.39
C ASP A 124 -9.44 4.32 -14.08
N VAL A 125 -9.23 3.70 -15.23
CA VAL A 125 -8.01 3.86 -16.02
C VAL A 125 -8.37 4.16 -17.47
N ALA A 126 -7.80 5.21 -18.03
CA ALA A 126 -7.98 5.55 -19.45
C ALA A 126 -6.66 5.56 -20.21
N THR A 127 -6.71 5.01 -21.41
CA THR A 127 -5.69 5.13 -22.44
C THR A 127 -6.30 5.84 -23.66
N PRO A 128 -5.53 6.19 -24.71
CA PRO A 128 -6.10 6.78 -25.93
C PRO A 128 -7.16 5.92 -26.62
N ARG A 129 -7.18 4.62 -26.37
CA ARG A 129 -8.05 3.66 -27.09
C ARG A 129 -9.07 2.95 -26.20
N GLN A 130 -8.87 2.91 -24.89
CA GLN A 130 -9.64 2.08 -23.97
C GLN A 130 -9.81 2.77 -22.64
N HIS A 131 -10.93 2.46 -21.98
CA HIS A 131 -11.23 2.85 -20.63
C HIS A 131 -11.63 1.60 -19.85
N TRP A 132 -11.10 1.43 -18.65
CA TRP A 132 -11.44 0.34 -17.74
C TRP A 132 -11.88 0.92 -16.42
N ARG A 133 -12.93 0.31 -15.87
CA ARG A 133 -13.37 0.53 -14.50
C ARG A 133 -13.35 -0.80 -13.77
N ASN A 134 -12.54 -0.89 -12.72
CA ASN A 134 -12.50 -2.03 -11.81
C ASN A 134 -13.14 -1.61 -10.50
N THR A 135 -14.13 -2.40 -10.04
CA THR A 135 -14.80 -2.18 -8.76
C THR A 135 -14.51 -3.38 -7.87
N HIS A 136 -13.97 -3.12 -6.69
CA HIS A 136 -13.62 -4.11 -5.68
C HIS A 136 -14.49 -3.88 -4.44
N PHE A 137 -15.20 -4.91 -4.02
CA PHE A 137 -15.93 -4.93 -2.76
C PHE A 137 -15.16 -5.76 -1.75
N PHE A 138 -14.99 -5.23 -0.56
CA PHE A 138 -14.27 -5.86 0.55
C PHE A 138 -15.24 -6.17 1.68
N GLY A 139 -15.08 -7.33 2.29
CA GLY A 139 -15.90 -7.77 3.41
C GLY A 139 -15.34 -9.03 4.05
N ASN A 140 -16.06 -9.57 5.03
CA ASN A 140 -15.69 -10.80 5.75
C ASN A 140 -14.27 -10.75 6.35
N TYR A 141 -13.90 -9.59 6.88
CA TYR A 141 -12.62 -9.41 7.56
C TYR A 141 -12.53 -10.30 8.80
N GLN A 142 -11.39 -10.97 8.96
CA GLN A 142 -11.09 -11.82 10.10
C GLN A 142 -9.73 -11.45 10.68
N SER A 143 -9.63 -11.44 12.01
CA SER A 143 -8.33 -11.30 12.66
C SER A 143 -7.72 -12.68 12.90
N PHE A 144 -6.43 -12.80 12.66
CA PHE A 144 -5.66 -13.97 12.98
C PHE A 144 -4.67 -13.61 14.08
N SER A 145 -4.65 -14.41 15.17
CA SER A 145 -3.61 -14.33 16.20
C SER A 145 -2.72 -15.55 16.07
N ALA A 146 -1.41 -15.34 15.95
CA ALA A 146 -0.42 -16.41 16.06
C ALA A 146 0.25 -16.30 17.44
N THR A 147 0.11 -17.32 18.27
CA THR A 147 0.89 -17.44 19.51
C THR A 147 2.13 -18.26 19.20
N VAL A 148 3.29 -17.67 19.32
CA VAL A 148 4.56 -18.40 19.27
C VAL A 148 4.84 -18.88 20.70
N GLU A 149 4.62 -20.16 20.98
CA GLU A 149 5.15 -20.78 22.18
C GLU A 149 6.66 -20.93 22.00
N GLN A 150 7.44 -20.10 22.69
CA GLN A 150 8.86 -20.37 22.86
C GLN A 150 8.97 -21.52 23.85
N GLU A 151 9.43 -22.69 23.39
CA GLU A 151 9.88 -23.72 24.31
C GLU A 151 10.96 -23.12 25.22
N PRO A 152 10.86 -23.28 26.54
CA PRO A 152 11.86 -22.77 27.48
C PRO A 152 13.22 -23.40 27.13
N GLY A 153 14.15 -22.54 26.78
CA GLY A 153 15.41 -22.83 26.12
C GLY A 153 16.21 -23.94 26.76
N VAL A 154 16.70 -24.82 25.94
CA VAL A 154 17.93 -25.59 26.17
C VAL A 154 19.03 -24.59 26.48
N LYS A 155 19.52 -24.61 27.73
CA LYS A 155 20.71 -23.84 28.14
C LYS A 155 21.89 -24.30 27.28
N VAL A 156 22.26 -23.57 26.28
CA VAL A 156 23.54 -23.75 25.61
C VAL A 156 24.62 -23.29 26.57
N HIS A 157 25.36 -24.25 27.14
CA HIS A 157 26.58 -23.97 27.85
C HIS A 157 27.58 -23.37 26.87
N ASN A 158 27.76 -22.09 26.93
CA ASN A 158 28.88 -21.40 26.27
C ASN A 158 30.15 -21.73 27.06
N THR A 159 30.85 -22.77 26.63
CA THR A 159 32.28 -22.92 26.91
C THR A 159 32.99 -22.02 25.91
N GLY A 160 33.54 -20.93 26.41
CA GLY A 160 34.27 -19.98 25.59
C GLY A 160 35.50 -20.62 24.95
N THR A 161 35.72 -20.28 23.67
CA THR A 161 37.06 -20.13 23.13
C THR A 161 36.96 -19.18 21.92
N ASN A 162 37.67 -18.07 22.03
CA ASN A 162 37.95 -17.15 20.92
C ASN A 162 38.49 -17.89 19.70
N SER A 163 37.98 -17.57 18.54
CA SER A 163 38.79 -17.52 17.30
C SER A 163 37.99 -16.83 16.21
N ASP A 164 38.51 -15.73 15.73
CA ASP A 164 38.17 -15.06 14.49
C ASP A 164 38.02 -16.02 13.34
N GLN A 165 36.86 -16.09 12.69
CA GLN A 165 36.74 -16.50 11.29
C GLN A 165 35.44 -15.94 10.69
N GLN A 166 35.62 -15.01 9.75
CA GLN A 166 34.58 -14.55 8.84
C GLN A 166 34.07 -15.72 7.98
N PRO A 167 32.75 -15.82 7.72
CA PRO A 167 32.25 -16.79 6.75
C PRO A 167 32.49 -16.27 5.32
N VAL A 168 33.34 -16.99 4.60
CA VAL A 168 33.50 -16.84 3.15
C VAL A 168 32.33 -17.49 2.44
N VAL A 169 31.49 -16.66 1.82
CA VAL A 169 30.44 -17.13 0.89
C VAL A 169 31.09 -17.52 -0.43
N ARG A 170 31.09 -18.80 -0.74
CA ARG A 170 31.49 -19.32 -2.09
C ARG A 170 30.22 -19.46 -2.94
N PRO A 171 30.18 -18.94 -4.18
CA PRO A 171 29.10 -19.26 -5.10
C PRO A 171 29.29 -20.69 -5.65
N ALA A 172 28.20 -21.46 -5.67
CA ALA A 172 28.15 -22.75 -6.29
C ALA A 172 28.21 -22.60 -7.83
N LEU A 173 29.23 -23.18 -8.42
CA LEU A 173 29.33 -23.43 -9.86
C LEU A 173 28.75 -24.82 -10.11
N ASP A 174 27.54 -24.88 -10.64
CA ASP A 174 27.02 -26.12 -11.24
C ASP A 174 27.36 -26.11 -12.74
N GLY A 175 28.43 -26.86 -13.04
CA GLY A 175 28.66 -27.33 -14.36
C GLY A 175 27.87 -28.62 -14.60
N ASN A 176 27.08 -28.66 -15.64
CA ASN A 176 26.77 -29.93 -16.28
C ASN A 176 26.82 -29.78 -17.79
N MET A 177 27.93 -30.26 -18.34
CA MET A 177 28.05 -30.65 -19.74
C MET A 177 27.54 -32.08 -19.87
N GLY A 178 26.57 -32.32 -20.74
CA GLY A 178 26.08 -33.62 -21.16
C GLY A 178 25.69 -33.55 -22.62
N ARG A 179 26.55 -34.11 -23.41
CA ARG A 179 26.49 -34.64 -24.78
C ARG A 179 25.20 -35.48 -24.97
N GLU A 180 24.52 -35.28 -26.04
CA GLU A 180 24.45 -36.00 -27.34
C GLU A 180 23.41 -35.28 -28.21
#